data_826f88ecb52540de0475ba08e4abc4c5
#
_entry.id   826f88ecb52540de0475ba08e4abc4c5
#
_cell.length_a   1.000
_cell.length_b   1.000
_cell.length_c   1.000
_cell.angle_alpha   90.00
_cell.angle_beta   90.00
_cell.angle_gamma   90.00
#
_symmetry.space_group_name_H-M   'P 1'
#
loop_
_entity.id
_entity.type
_entity.pdbx_description
1 polymer ?
#
loop_
_entity_poly.entity_id
_entity_poly.type
_entity_poly.pdbx_seq_one_letter_code
_entity_poly.pdbx_strand_id
1 'polypeptide(L)'
;TTLGKVSDTPRTPGLNLKLPFVQSSHTFSVRTQVMPEKFSTLTKDLQVIEATATVKYAVKPSEAPRIYSTIATDDSAIYARVIQPSLLKSLKSVFSKYELDTIATDWNTISSLVQDSVSSELQRFDYVAVKGLDITGLKIAEEYRAAIEQKQIAEQQLLRAKTEVRIAEQEARKFNTLNQALNDKVLYKLFLDKW
;
A
#
# COMPACT_ATOMS: atom_id res chain seq x y z
N THR A 1 -22.47 -6.70 33.86
CA THR A 1 -21.79 -6.70 35.20
C THR A 1 -22.84 -6.88 36.30
N THR A 2 -22.47 -7.50 37.41
CA THR A 2 -23.31 -7.63 38.61
C THR A 2 -22.59 -6.98 39.78
N LEU A 3 -23.18 -5.93 40.38
CA LEU A 3 -22.56 -5.14 41.47
C LEU A 3 -21.13 -4.69 41.12
N GLY A 4 -20.88 -4.28 39.89
CA GLY A 4 -19.57 -3.83 39.40
C GLY A 4 -18.63 -4.96 38.96
N LYS A 5 -18.91 -6.26 39.31
CA LYS A 5 -18.09 -7.38 38.86
C LYS A 5 -18.49 -7.82 37.44
N VAL A 6 -17.51 -7.94 36.58
CA VAL A 6 -17.69 -8.44 35.19
C VAL A 6 -17.90 -9.96 35.24
N SER A 7 -18.87 -10.47 34.46
CA SER A 7 -19.02 -11.92 34.28
C SER A 7 -17.94 -12.45 33.34
N ASP A 8 -17.31 -13.55 33.68
CA ASP A 8 -16.27 -14.17 32.86
C ASP A 8 -16.82 -14.82 31.57
N THR A 9 -18.14 -15.09 31.54
CA THR A 9 -18.80 -15.65 30.36
C THR A 9 -19.68 -14.61 29.69
N PRO A 10 -19.50 -14.34 28.38
CA PRO A 10 -20.37 -13.47 27.63
C PRO A 10 -21.75 -14.11 27.46
N ARG A 11 -22.77 -13.31 27.47
CA ARG A 11 -24.12 -13.78 27.11
C ARG A 11 -24.29 -13.74 25.59
N THR A 12 -24.85 -14.83 25.04
CA THR A 12 -25.19 -14.91 23.62
C THR A 12 -26.38 -14.01 23.28
N PRO A 13 -26.49 -13.58 22.00
CA PRO A 13 -27.69 -12.88 21.53
C PRO A 13 -28.97 -13.70 21.80
N GLY A 14 -30.00 -13.05 22.31
CA GLY A 14 -31.26 -13.70 22.65
C GLY A 14 -31.95 -13.05 23.86
N LEU A 15 -32.98 -13.71 24.37
CA LEU A 15 -33.66 -13.27 25.57
C LEU A 15 -32.80 -13.52 26.81
N ASN A 16 -32.34 -12.44 27.43
CA ASN A 16 -31.53 -12.49 28.63
C ASN A 16 -32.25 -11.74 29.77
N LEU A 17 -32.60 -12.41 30.83
CA LEU A 17 -33.19 -11.77 32.01
C LEU A 17 -32.09 -11.04 32.80
N LYS A 18 -32.44 -9.85 33.25
CA LYS A 18 -31.56 -8.96 34.01
C LYS A 18 -32.28 -8.49 35.27
N LEU A 19 -31.60 -8.56 36.40
CA LEU A 19 -32.11 -7.99 37.63
C LEU A 19 -31.96 -6.45 37.63
N PRO A 20 -33.06 -5.70 37.72
CA PRO A 20 -32.97 -4.25 37.80
C PRO A 20 -32.18 -3.81 39.02
N PHE A 21 -31.52 -2.68 38.97
CA PHE A 21 -30.69 -2.05 40.01
C PHE A 21 -29.40 -2.77 40.39
N VAL A 22 -29.27 -4.07 40.12
CA VAL A 22 -28.11 -4.90 40.53
C VAL A 22 -27.21 -5.23 39.33
N GLN A 23 -27.78 -5.32 38.14
CA GLN A 23 -27.06 -5.74 36.93
C GLN A 23 -27.07 -4.66 35.84
N SER A 24 -25.89 -4.42 35.29
CA SER A 24 -25.72 -3.61 34.08
C SER A 24 -25.27 -4.49 32.91
N SER A 25 -25.82 -4.24 31.72
CA SER A 25 -25.44 -4.92 30.49
C SER A 25 -24.74 -3.96 29.54
N HIS A 26 -23.66 -4.43 28.94
CA HIS A 26 -22.93 -3.74 27.88
C HIS A 26 -22.89 -4.69 26.67
N THR A 27 -23.01 -4.14 25.48
CA THR A 27 -23.06 -4.93 24.26
C THR A 27 -21.87 -4.55 23.39
N PHE A 28 -21.24 -5.56 22.82
CA PHE A 28 -20.21 -5.40 21.79
C PHE A 28 -20.72 -6.03 20.51
N SER A 29 -20.48 -5.37 19.39
CA SER A 29 -20.81 -5.90 18.08
C SER A 29 -19.76 -6.96 17.68
N VAL A 30 -20.23 -8.19 17.45
CA VAL A 30 -19.42 -9.30 16.94
C VAL A 30 -19.43 -9.33 15.39
N ARG A 31 -20.17 -8.42 14.76
CA ARG A 31 -20.22 -8.31 13.30
C ARG A 31 -18.94 -7.65 12.80
N THR A 32 -18.58 -7.96 11.57
CA THR A 32 -17.47 -7.26 10.90
C THR A 32 -17.79 -5.77 10.81
N GLN A 33 -16.93 -4.97 11.39
CA GLN A 33 -16.96 -3.51 11.32
C GLN A 33 -16.00 -3.04 10.24
N VAL A 34 -16.35 -1.95 9.56
CA VAL A 34 -15.58 -1.35 8.47
C VAL A 34 -15.31 0.10 8.85
N MET A 35 -14.06 0.43 9.09
CA MET A 35 -13.66 1.77 9.55
C MET A 35 -12.62 2.36 8.59
N PRO A 36 -12.98 3.46 7.89
CA PRO A 36 -12.04 4.22 7.09
C PRO A 36 -11.23 5.15 7.99
N GLU A 37 -9.91 5.14 7.81
CA GLU A 37 -8.97 6.00 8.51
C GLU A 37 -8.10 6.76 7.51
N LYS A 38 -8.12 8.08 7.60
CA LYS A 38 -7.23 8.93 6.82
C LYS A 38 -5.89 9.03 7.53
N PHE A 39 -4.82 8.82 6.79
CA PHE A 39 -3.48 8.94 7.36
C PHE A 39 -2.56 9.72 6.44
N SER A 40 -1.55 10.31 7.05
CA SER A 40 -0.43 10.92 6.38
C SER A 40 0.86 10.29 6.91
N THR A 41 1.79 10.00 6.03
CA THR A 41 3.08 9.41 6.38
C THR A 41 4.17 9.86 5.43
N LEU A 42 5.42 9.66 5.85
CA LEU A 42 6.60 9.88 5.02
C LEU A 42 7.05 8.56 4.41
N THR A 43 7.46 8.62 3.18
CA THR A 43 8.16 7.55 2.46
C THR A 43 9.66 7.54 2.81
N LYS A 44 10.40 6.54 2.34
CA LYS A 44 11.85 6.44 2.54
C LYS A 44 12.62 7.63 1.95
N ASP A 45 12.15 8.18 0.84
CA ASP A 45 12.68 9.37 0.18
C ASP A 45 12.08 10.69 0.71
N LEU A 46 11.51 10.65 1.94
CA LEU A 46 10.97 11.79 2.68
C LEU A 46 9.83 12.52 1.99
N GLN A 47 9.12 11.84 1.09
CA GLN A 47 7.92 12.40 0.48
C GLN A 47 6.70 12.20 1.37
N VAL A 48 5.85 13.20 1.45
CA VAL A 48 4.58 13.11 2.16
C VAL A 48 3.55 12.45 1.26
N ILE A 49 2.93 11.40 1.75
CA ILE A 49 1.77 10.76 1.13
C ILE A 49 0.57 10.82 2.05
N GLU A 50 -0.59 11.04 1.47
CA GLU A 50 -1.88 10.95 2.14
C GLU A 50 -2.71 9.86 1.48
N ALA A 51 -3.36 9.04 2.31
CA ALA A 51 -4.24 7.99 1.81
C ALA A 51 -5.32 7.66 2.84
N THR A 52 -6.28 6.83 2.45
CA THR A 52 -7.31 6.30 3.34
C THR A 52 -7.13 4.79 3.45
N ALA A 53 -6.92 4.31 4.66
CA ALA A 53 -6.90 2.89 4.97
C ALA A 53 -8.26 2.48 5.55
N THR A 54 -8.92 1.51 4.93
CA THR A 54 -10.19 0.95 5.43
C THR A 54 -9.93 -0.40 6.03
N VAL A 55 -9.97 -0.48 7.36
CA VAL A 55 -9.78 -1.74 8.10
C VAL A 55 -11.12 -2.43 8.33
N LYS A 56 -11.17 -3.73 8.04
CA LYS A 56 -12.29 -4.63 8.31
C LYS A 56 -11.90 -5.53 9.46
N TYR A 57 -12.60 -5.45 10.57
CA TYR A 57 -12.29 -6.23 11.77
C TYR A 57 -13.55 -6.72 12.46
N ALA A 58 -13.41 -7.74 13.29
CA ALA A 58 -14.45 -8.23 14.17
C ALA A 58 -13.89 -8.51 15.57
N VAL A 59 -14.70 -8.25 16.59
CA VAL A 59 -14.36 -8.62 17.97
C VAL A 59 -14.67 -10.08 18.20
N LYS A 60 -13.78 -10.80 18.90
CA LYS A 60 -14.02 -12.20 19.28
C LYS A 60 -15.04 -12.24 20.42
N PRO A 61 -16.17 -12.94 20.29
CA PRO A 61 -17.24 -12.96 21.31
C PRO A 61 -16.76 -13.44 22.69
N SER A 62 -15.85 -14.43 22.73
CA SER A 62 -15.29 -14.98 23.96
C SER A 62 -14.53 -13.95 24.79
N GLU A 63 -13.96 -12.95 24.14
CA GLU A 63 -13.09 -11.94 24.75
C GLU A 63 -13.85 -10.70 25.26
N ALA A 64 -15.15 -10.62 25.03
CA ALA A 64 -15.96 -9.46 25.43
C ALA A 64 -15.83 -9.07 26.92
N PRO A 65 -15.83 -10.02 27.87
CA PRO A 65 -15.63 -9.70 29.29
C PRO A 65 -14.27 -9.07 29.57
N ARG A 66 -13.21 -9.61 28.96
CA ARG A 66 -11.84 -9.11 29.09
C ARG A 66 -11.70 -7.70 28.48
N ILE A 67 -12.26 -7.50 27.31
CA ILE A 67 -12.26 -6.19 26.66
C ILE A 67 -12.91 -5.15 27.56
N TYR A 68 -14.11 -5.46 28.07
CA TYR A 68 -14.85 -4.56 28.94
C TYR A 68 -14.08 -4.20 30.23
N SER A 69 -13.42 -5.18 30.85
CA SER A 69 -12.72 -4.98 32.12
C SER A 69 -11.38 -4.23 31.96
N THR A 70 -10.69 -4.36 30.83
CA THR A 70 -9.31 -3.92 30.71
C THR A 70 -9.06 -2.87 29.60
N ILE A 71 -9.97 -2.74 28.62
CA ILE A 71 -9.66 -2.00 27.40
C ILE A 71 -10.67 -0.91 27.12
N ALA A 72 -11.95 -1.28 26.94
CA ALA A 72 -12.97 -0.40 26.43
C ALA A 72 -14.37 -0.84 26.82
N THR A 73 -15.23 0.12 27.05
CA THR A 73 -16.63 -0.11 27.44
C THR A 73 -17.59 -0.25 26.25
N ASP A 74 -17.12 0.11 25.06
CA ASP A 74 -17.90 0.12 23.82
C ASP A 74 -17.01 -0.09 22.58
N ASP A 75 -17.63 -0.32 21.42
CA ASP A 75 -16.95 -0.61 20.16
C ASP A 75 -16.09 0.58 19.65
N SER A 76 -16.54 1.82 19.87
CA SER A 76 -15.79 2.99 19.43
C SER A 76 -14.49 3.16 20.21
N ALA A 77 -14.52 2.84 21.49
CA ALA A 77 -13.34 2.88 22.33
C ALA A 77 -12.34 1.74 22.00
N ILE A 78 -12.79 0.56 21.55
CA ILE A 78 -11.90 -0.47 21.02
C ILE A 78 -11.15 0.05 19.80
N TYR A 79 -11.89 0.66 18.85
CA TYR A 79 -11.27 1.23 17.67
C TYR A 79 -10.22 2.28 18.03
N ALA A 80 -10.59 3.30 18.80
CA ALA A 80 -9.72 4.42 19.11
C ALA A 80 -8.48 4.04 19.94
N ARG A 81 -8.62 3.05 20.85
CA ARG A 81 -7.53 2.70 21.78
C ARG A 81 -6.61 1.61 21.26
N VAL A 82 -7.08 0.73 20.39
CA VAL A 82 -6.34 -0.43 19.95
C VAL A 82 -6.13 -0.46 18.44
N ILE A 83 -7.22 -0.39 17.67
CA ILE A 83 -7.16 -0.66 16.24
C ILE A 83 -6.51 0.51 15.51
N GLN A 84 -6.97 1.72 15.75
CA GLN A 84 -6.44 2.93 15.10
C GLN A 84 -4.94 3.13 15.34
N PRO A 85 -4.41 3.07 16.59
CA PRO A 85 -2.97 3.23 16.82
C PRO A 85 -2.14 2.12 16.17
N SER A 86 -2.60 0.87 16.23
CA SER A 86 -1.92 -0.27 15.63
C SER A 86 -1.91 -0.19 14.10
N LEU A 87 -3.04 0.23 13.51
CA LEU A 87 -3.17 0.49 12.08
C LEU A 87 -2.18 1.57 11.63
N LEU A 88 -2.21 2.74 12.29
CA LEU A 88 -1.33 3.87 11.93
C LEU A 88 0.15 3.54 12.13
N LYS A 89 0.51 2.81 13.18
CA LYS A 89 1.88 2.33 13.42
C LYS A 89 2.34 1.42 12.27
N SER A 90 1.53 0.45 11.89
CA SER A 90 1.87 -0.49 10.83
C SER A 90 1.97 0.20 9.47
N LEU A 91 1.03 1.08 9.12
CA LEU A 91 1.07 1.89 7.92
C LEU A 91 2.38 2.69 7.84
N LYS A 92 2.68 3.47 8.87
CA LYS A 92 3.91 4.28 8.92
C LYS A 92 5.17 3.42 8.82
N SER A 93 5.20 2.28 9.51
CA SER A 93 6.35 1.37 9.50
C SER A 93 6.60 0.74 8.12
N VAL A 94 5.57 0.44 7.36
CA VAL A 94 5.73 -0.12 6.01
C VAL A 94 6.09 0.98 5.03
N PHE A 95 5.32 2.04 4.94
CA PHE A 95 5.53 3.10 3.94
C PHE A 95 6.89 3.79 4.08
N SER A 96 7.42 3.95 5.30
CA SER A 96 8.74 4.54 5.53
C SER A 96 9.93 3.71 5.02
N LYS A 97 9.72 2.46 4.62
CA LYS A 97 10.77 1.58 4.07
C LYS A 97 10.91 1.66 2.56
N TYR A 98 9.91 2.18 1.88
CA TYR A 98 9.83 2.20 0.42
C TYR A 98 9.87 3.62 -0.12
N GLU A 99 10.45 3.77 -1.29
CA GLU A 99 10.43 5.01 -2.06
C GLU A 99 9.08 5.20 -2.73
N LEU A 100 8.68 6.44 -2.96
CA LEU A 100 7.37 6.76 -3.53
C LEU A 100 7.15 6.10 -4.90
N ASP A 101 8.18 6.06 -5.73
CA ASP A 101 8.15 5.39 -7.03
C ASP A 101 7.81 3.90 -6.90
N THR A 102 8.45 3.20 -5.95
CA THR A 102 8.17 1.79 -5.64
C THR A 102 6.74 1.61 -5.13
N ILE A 103 6.26 2.51 -4.27
CA ILE A 103 4.89 2.46 -3.75
C ILE A 103 3.87 2.62 -4.88
N ALA A 104 4.13 3.52 -5.82
CA ALA A 104 3.23 3.78 -6.95
C ALA A 104 3.22 2.65 -7.99
N THR A 105 4.38 2.02 -8.25
CA THR A 105 4.53 0.98 -9.27
C THR A 105 4.15 -0.41 -8.77
N ASP A 106 4.39 -0.72 -7.50
CA ASP A 106 4.14 -2.05 -6.91
C ASP A 106 3.10 -2.01 -5.76
N TRP A 107 2.02 -1.30 -6.03
CA TRP A 107 0.96 -1.06 -5.06
C TRP A 107 0.38 -2.31 -4.41
N ASN A 108 0.20 -3.38 -5.17
CA ASN A 108 -0.38 -4.63 -4.68
C ASN A 108 0.52 -5.30 -3.63
N THR A 109 1.81 -5.35 -3.88
CA THR A 109 2.80 -5.90 -2.93
C THR A 109 2.84 -5.05 -1.66
N ILE A 110 2.87 -3.73 -1.78
CA ILE A 110 2.87 -2.83 -0.63
C ILE A 110 1.59 -2.99 0.19
N SER A 111 0.43 -3.07 -0.44
CA SER A 111 -0.85 -3.28 0.24
C SER A 111 -0.88 -4.60 1.01
N SER A 112 -0.35 -5.69 0.44
CA SER A 112 -0.24 -6.99 1.11
C SER A 112 0.69 -6.91 2.32
N LEU A 113 1.85 -6.27 2.20
CA LEU A 113 2.79 -6.08 3.32
C LEU A 113 2.19 -5.25 4.46
N VAL A 114 1.40 -4.23 4.13
CA VAL A 114 0.67 -3.45 5.13
C VAL A 114 -0.37 -4.31 5.82
N GLN A 115 -1.16 -5.09 5.07
CA GLN A 115 -2.16 -6.00 5.64
C GLN A 115 -1.54 -7.02 6.58
N ASP A 116 -0.42 -7.62 6.20
CA ASP A 116 0.31 -8.58 7.03
C ASP A 116 0.87 -7.92 8.30
N SER A 117 1.42 -6.72 8.18
CA SER A 117 1.93 -5.94 9.30
C SER A 117 0.82 -5.58 10.30
N VAL A 118 -0.33 -5.10 9.80
CA VAL A 118 -1.51 -4.78 10.63
C VAL A 118 -2.06 -6.04 11.30
N SER A 119 -2.18 -7.12 10.53
CA SER A 119 -2.68 -8.40 11.06
C SER A 119 -1.78 -8.93 12.17
N SER A 120 -0.46 -8.93 11.98
CA SER A 120 0.51 -9.34 12.97
C SER A 120 0.47 -8.48 14.23
N GLU A 121 0.37 -7.16 14.09
CA GLU A 121 0.30 -6.26 15.23
C GLU A 121 -1.00 -6.46 16.03
N LEU A 122 -2.14 -6.62 15.36
CA LEU A 122 -3.43 -6.81 16.01
C LEU A 122 -3.64 -8.22 16.58
N GLN A 123 -3.00 -9.25 16.00
CA GLN A 123 -3.01 -10.61 16.57
C GLN A 123 -2.42 -10.67 17.98
N ARG A 124 -1.50 -9.76 18.31
CA ARG A 124 -0.91 -9.67 19.66
C ARG A 124 -1.95 -9.42 20.75
N PHE A 125 -3.07 -8.83 20.40
CA PHE A 125 -4.15 -8.51 21.34
C PHE A 125 -5.17 -9.63 21.52
N ASP A 126 -5.17 -10.65 20.67
CA ASP A 126 -6.00 -11.87 20.67
C ASP A 126 -7.53 -11.68 20.71
N TYR A 127 -8.03 -10.49 20.97
CA TYR A 127 -9.47 -10.21 21.06
C TYR A 127 -10.08 -9.59 19.78
N VAL A 128 -9.26 -9.28 18.81
CA VAL A 128 -9.66 -8.71 17.51
C VAL A 128 -9.18 -9.62 16.38
N ALA A 129 -10.08 -9.89 15.41
CA ALA A 129 -9.74 -10.57 14.18
C ALA A 129 -9.80 -9.57 13.02
N VAL A 130 -8.68 -9.33 12.36
CA VAL A 130 -8.62 -8.55 11.11
C VAL A 130 -9.16 -9.42 9.98
N LYS A 131 -10.13 -8.89 9.23
CA LYS A 131 -10.78 -9.56 8.09
C LYS A 131 -10.28 -9.07 6.75
N GLY A 132 -9.67 -7.89 6.73
CA GLY A 132 -9.10 -7.29 5.52
C GLY A 132 -8.68 -5.84 5.75
N LEU A 133 -7.88 -5.35 4.84
CA LEU A 133 -7.43 -3.97 4.79
C LEU A 133 -7.42 -3.52 3.33
N ASP A 134 -8.08 -2.42 3.05
CA ASP A 134 -8.06 -1.77 1.75
C ASP A 134 -7.41 -0.40 1.88
N ILE A 135 -6.48 -0.06 1.01
CA ILE A 135 -5.85 1.26 0.97
C ILE A 135 -6.25 1.94 -0.34
N THR A 136 -6.82 3.13 -0.23
CA THR A 136 -7.36 3.88 -1.38
C THR A 136 -6.97 5.35 -1.30
N GLY A 137 -7.14 6.05 -2.42
CA GLY A 137 -7.04 7.51 -2.46
C GLY A 137 -5.63 8.04 -2.21
N LEU A 138 -4.60 7.35 -2.70
CA LEU A 138 -3.23 7.84 -2.60
C LEU A 138 -3.10 9.22 -3.25
N LYS A 139 -2.75 10.21 -2.45
CA LYS A 139 -2.44 11.56 -2.89
C LYS A 139 -0.96 11.82 -2.67
N ILE A 140 -0.34 12.35 -3.69
CA ILE A 140 1.06 12.73 -3.74
C ILE A 140 1.10 14.26 -3.91
N ALA A 141 2.08 14.92 -3.33
CA ALA A 141 2.27 16.35 -3.52
C ALA A 141 2.42 16.69 -5.02
N GLU A 142 1.71 17.71 -5.50
CA GLU A 142 1.71 18.10 -6.91
C GLU A 142 3.11 18.48 -7.42
N GLU A 143 3.91 19.09 -6.56
CA GLU A 143 5.30 19.45 -6.86
C GLU A 143 6.16 18.22 -7.19
N TYR A 144 5.94 17.13 -6.45
CA TYR A 144 6.66 15.87 -6.68
C TYR A 144 6.16 15.16 -7.95
N ARG A 145 4.86 15.21 -8.21
CA ARG A 145 4.29 14.69 -9.47
C ARG A 145 4.92 15.37 -10.68
N ALA A 146 5.00 16.71 -10.64
CA ALA A 146 5.63 17.50 -11.71
C ALA A 146 7.12 17.14 -11.88
N ALA A 147 7.84 16.93 -10.78
CA ALA A 147 9.26 16.53 -10.84
C ALA A 147 9.44 15.11 -11.44
N ILE A 148 8.57 14.15 -11.09
CA ILE A 148 8.57 12.81 -11.71
C ILE A 148 8.27 12.89 -13.21
N GLU A 149 7.28 13.66 -13.61
CA GLU A 149 6.93 13.84 -15.03
C GLU A 149 8.11 14.43 -15.82
N GLN A 150 8.78 15.45 -15.27
CA GLN A 150 9.98 16.02 -15.88
C GLN A 150 11.12 15.01 -15.98
N LYS A 151 11.36 14.22 -14.93
CA LYS A 151 12.36 13.15 -14.93
C LYS A 151 12.05 12.10 -16.02
N GLN A 152 10.81 11.65 -16.12
CA GLN A 152 10.40 10.68 -17.14
C GLN A 152 10.56 11.23 -18.56
N ILE A 153 10.23 12.51 -18.78
CA ILE A 153 10.45 13.18 -20.06
C ILE A 153 11.94 13.22 -20.40
N ALA A 154 12.79 13.60 -19.44
CA ALA A 154 14.23 13.64 -19.63
C ALA A 154 14.84 12.25 -19.91
N GLU A 155 14.39 11.21 -19.22
CA GLU A 155 14.81 9.83 -19.47
C GLU A 155 14.39 9.34 -20.86
N GLN A 156 13.18 9.65 -21.29
CA GLN A 156 12.71 9.32 -22.64
C GLN A 156 13.50 10.07 -23.72
N GLN A 157 13.82 11.34 -23.49
CA GLN A 157 14.67 12.13 -24.41
C GLN A 157 16.08 11.52 -24.52
N LEU A 158 16.67 11.13 -23.39
CA LEU A 158 17.97 10.47 -23.36
C LEU A 158 17.94 9.13 -24.12
N LEU A 159 16.86 8.34 -23.93
CA LEU A 159 16.70 7.07 -24.62
C LEU A 159 16.55 7.27 -26.14
N ARG A 160 15.79 8.29 -26.57
CA ARG A 160 15.66 8.67 -27.99
C ARG A 160 17.01 9.09 -28.57
N ALA A 161 17.74 9.97 -27.90
CA ALA A 161 19.06 10.40 -28.35
C ALA A 161 20.05 9.22 -28.46
N LYS A 162 20.09 8.32 -27.49
CA LYS A 162 20.89 7.09 -27.58
C LYS A 162 20.50 6.20 -28.75
N THR A 163 19.21 6.13 -29.03
CA THR A 163 18.69 5.31 -30.15
C THR A 163 19.07 5.94 -31.49
N GLU A 164 18.97 7.26 -31.63
CA GLU A 164 19.38 8.01 -32.83
C GLU A 164 20.90 7.86 -33.11
N VAL A 165 21.72 7.99 -32.06
CA VAL A 165 23.18 7.76 -32.19
C VAL A 165 23.45 6.33 -32.67
N ARG A 166 22.78 5.33 -32.10
CA ARG A 166 22.93 3.93 -32.51
C ARG A 166 22.49 3.68 -33.96
N ILE A 167 21.42 4.34 -34.41
CA ILE A 167 20.96 4.27 -35.80
C ILE A 167 22.01 4.90 -36.73
N ALA A 168 22.49 6.10 -36.38
CA ALA A 168 23.52 6.78 -37.17
C ALA A 168 24.82 5.99 -37.25
N GLU A 169 25.23 5.33 -36.16
CA GLU A 169 26.39 4.41 -36.16
C GLU A 169 26.17 3.20 -37.09
N GLN A 170 24.98 2.61 -37.08
CA GLN A 170 24.64 1.51 -37.97
C GLN A 170 24.61 1.94 -39.44
N GLU A 171 24.09 3.12 -39.73
CA GLU A 171 24.10 3.67 -41.08
C GLU A 171 25.55 3.96 -41.53
N ALA A 172 26.37 4.57 -40.67
CA ALA A 172 27.77 4.80 -40.98
C ALA A 172 28.54 3.48 -41.25
N ARG A 173 28.27 2.43 -40.47
CA ARG A 173 28.84 1.07 -40.72
C ARG A 173 28.38 0.50 -42.04
N LYS A 174 27.09 0.62 -42.39
CA LYS A 174 26.55 0.19 -43.68
C LYS A 174 27.21 0.94 -44.83
N PHE A 175 27.36 2.26 -44.73
CA PHE A 175 28.07 3.08 -45.72
C PHE A 175 29.53 2.67 -45.89
N ASN A 176 30.25 2.43 -44.78
CA ASN A 176 31.64 1.96 -44.83
C ASN A 176 31.75 0.57 -45.49
N THR A 177 30.81 -0.33 -45.17
CA THR A 177 30.78 -1.67 -45.80
C THR A 177 30.48 -1.58 -47.29
N LEU A 178 29.55 -0.74 -47.68
CA LEU A 178 29.22 -0.48 -49.09
C LEU A 178 30.41 0.15 -49.84
N ASN A 179 31.10 1.13 -49.22
CA ASN A 179 32.30 1.73 -49.81
C ASN A 179 33.46 0.70 -49.98
N GLN A 180 33.63 -0.20 -49.01
CA GLN A 180 34.62 -1.29 -49.12
C GLN A 180 34.24 -2.32 -50.16
N ALA A 181 32.94 -2.57 -50.38
CA ALA A 181 32.45 -3.48 -51.41
C ALA A 181 32.50 -2.87 -52.85
N LEU A 182 32.38 -1.55 -52.94
CA LEU A 182 32.60 -0.77 -54.16
C LEU A 182 34.10 -0.51 -54.35
N ASN A 183 34.87 -1.58 -54.44
CA ASN A 183 36.30 -1.51 -54.71
C ASN A 183 36.49 -0.93 -56.14
N ASP A 184 37.62 -0.22 -56.39
CA ASP A 184 37.99 0.38 -57.69
C ASP A 184 37.80 -0.54 -58.88
N LYS A 185 37.92 -1.87 -58.68
CA LYS A 185 37.67 -2.86 -59.69
C LYS A 185 36.21 -3.01 -60.13
N VAL A 186 35.26 -2.80 -59.18
CA VAL A 186 33.81 -2.86 -59.49
C VAL A 186 33.38 -1.57 -60.20
N LEU A 187 33.90 -0.45 -59.80
CA LEU A 187 33.70 0.82 -60.50
C LEU A 187 34.28 0.81 -61.89
N TYR A 188 35.46 0.19 -62.06
CA TYR A 188 36.10 0.07 -63.38
C TYR A 188 35.30 -0.90 -64.30
N LYS A 189 34.74 -1.97 -63.74
CA LYS A 189 33.87 -2.91 -64.47
C LYS A 189 32.55 -2.27 -64.89
N LEU A 190 31.90 -1.49 -64.00
CA LEU A 190 30.69 -0.74 -64.31
C LEU A 190 30.94 0.38 -65.35
N PHE A 191 32.14 0.94 -65.39
CA PHE A 191 32.55 1.90 -66.38
C PHE A 191 32.75 1.24 -67.76
N LEU A 192 33.32 0.03 -67.79
CA LEU A 192 33.53 -0.74 -69.02
C LEU A 192 32.21 -1.28 -69.61
N ASP A 193 31.23 -1.68 -68.76
CA ASP A 193 29.92 -2.17 -69.22
C ASP A 193 29.02 -1.09 -69.80
N LYS A 194 29.36 0.20 -69.60
CA LYS A 194 28.58 1.36 -70.07
C LYS A 194 29.15 2.00 -71.31
N TRP A 195 30.32 1.56 -71.83
CA TRP A 195 30.98 1.94 -73.05
C TRP A 195 31.01 0.80 -74.04
#